data_8b2f30dbb48c5487409f6684675c8026
#
_entry.id   8b2f30dbb48c5487409f6684675c8026
#
_cell.length_a   1.000
_cell.length_b   1.000
_cell.length_c   1.000
_cell.angle_alpha   90.00
_cell.angle_beta   90.00
_cell.angle_gamma   90.00
#
_symmetry.space_group_name_H-M   'P 1'
#
loop_
_entity.id
_entity.type
_entity.pdbx_description
1 polymer ?
#
loop_
_entity_poly.entity_id
_entity_poly.type
_entity_poly.pdbx_seq_one_letter_code
_entity_poly.pdbx_strand_id
1 'polypeptide(L)'
;EPAQPDPARIAAIIREEAVVISDIGVLDIMRKLRDDTTGAGPLEAILADPAVTDICVNAPNEVYVDTGQGLERTSLTFDSEASVRRLATRLAVSCGRRLDDAQPFCDGHVTRDDGTLLRFHAVLAPTAQAGTCISLRVLRTASATLDDLVARGALDDERAALVRGIVAKRKAFVVVGGTGSGKTTLLSALLAE
;
A
#
# COMPACT_ATOMS: atom_id res chain seq x y z
N GLU A 1 14.60 18.55 3.55
CA GLU A 1 14.35 17.39 2.66
C GLU A 1 15.60 17.20 1.81
N PRO A 2 16.22 16.02 1.76
CA PRO A 2 17.30 15.76 0.81
C PRO A 2 16.72 15.81 -0.60
N ALA A 3 17.25 16.70 -1.44
CA ALA A 3 16.84 16.83 -2.83
C ALA A 3 16.97 15.46 -3.54
N GLN A 4 15.92 15.01 -4.18
CA GLN A 4 15.98 13.80 -5.02
C GLN A 4 17.06 14.01 -6.09
N PRO A 5 17.97 13.05 -6.28
CA PRO A 5 19.01 13.18 -7.27
C PRO A 5 18.41 13.21 -8.68
N ASP A 6 18.87 14.17 -9.50
CA ASP A 6 18.42 14.35 -10.88
C ASP A 6 18.67 13.08 -11.70
N PRO A 7 17.62 12.45 -12.28
CA PRO A 7 17.75 11.24 -13.08
C PRO A 7 18.72 11.36 -14.27
N ALA A 8 18.80 12.55 -14.89
CA ALA A 8 19.73 12.79 -16.00
C ALA A 8 21.20 12.76 -15.53
N ARG A 9 21.47 13.29 -14.35
CA ARG A 9 22.81 13.28 -13.74
C ARG A 9 23.23 11.88 -13.31
N ILE A 10 22.29 11.07 -12.78
CA ILE A 10 22.54 9.66 -12.45
C ILE A 10 22.86 8.87 -13.71
N ALA A 11 22.09 9.03 -14.79
CA ALA A 11 22.33 8.34 -16.06
C ALA A 11 23.68 8.73 -16.67
N ALA A 12 24.11 9.99 -16.52
CA ALA A 12 25.42 10.45 -16.98
C ALA A 12 26.57 9.77 -16.20
N ILE A 13 26.47 9.72 -14.86
CA ILE A 13 27.45 9.06 -13.99
C ILE A 13 27.57 7.57 -14.31
N ILE A 14 26.42 6.87 -14.48
CA ILE A 14 26.41 5.45 -14.84
C ILE A 14 27.13 5.22 -16.17
N ARG A 15 26.92 6.07 -17.18
CA ARG A 15 27.59 5.96 -18.48
C ARG A 15 29.09 6.27 -18.41
N GLU A 16 29.51 7.16 -17.51
CA GLU A 16 30.90 7.55 -17.34
C GLU A 16 31.72 6.47 -16.62
N GLU A 17 31.14 5.83 -15.61
CA GLU A 17 31.81 4.80 -14.80
C GLU A 17 31.77 3.40 -15.43
N ALA A 18 30.81 3.14 -16.30
CA ALA A 18 30.62 1.82 -16.91
C ALA A 18 31.17 1.71 -18.30
N VAL A 19 32.23 0.94 -18.48
CA VAL A 19 33.00 0.78 -19.74
C VAL A 19 32.18 0.18 -20.89
N VAL A 20 31.12 -0.58 -20.64
CA VAL A 20 30.16 -1.07 -21.67
C VAL A 20 28.81 -1.37 -20.98
N ILE A 21 27.89 -0.43 -20.95
CA ILE A 21 26.49 -0.70 -20.57
C ILE A 21 25.58 -0.27 -21.72
N SER A 22 24.64 -1.15 -22.09
CA SER A 22 23.58 -0.81 -23.04
C SER A 22 22.60 0.19 -22.44
N ASP A 23 21.87 0.96 -23.27
CA ASP A 23 20.82 1.87 -22.78
C ASP A 23 19.76 1.13 -21.93
N ILE A 24 19.48 -0.14 -22.22
CA ILE A 24 18.60 -1.01 -21.42
C ILE A 24 19.21 -1.24 -20.03
N GLY A 25 20.53 -1.50 -19.96
CA GLY A 25 21.23 -1.67 -18.67
C GLY A 25 21.21 -0.40 -17.81
N VAL A 26 21.36 0.78 -18.43
CA VAL A 26 21.23 2.07 -17.72
C VAL A 26 19.82 2.24 -17.15
N LEU A 27 18.78 1.93 -17.92
CA LEU A 27 17.39 2.02 -17.46
C LEU A 27 17.10 1.05 -16.31
N ASP A 28 17.65 -0.16 -16.35
CA ASP A 28 17.49 -1.14 -15.26
C ASP A 28 18.19 -0.70 -13.97
N ILE A 29 19.39 -0.14 -14.07
CA ILE A 29 20.09 0.41 -12.91
C ILE A 29 19.31 1.60 -12.34
N MET A 30 18.81 2.50 -13.18
CA MET A 30 18.01 3.64 -12.74
C MET A 30 16.70 3.20 -12.06
N ARG A 31 16.03 2.15 -12.60
CA ARG A 31 14.85 1.57 -11.97
C ARG A 31 15.17 1.01 -10.59
N LYS A 32 16.20 0.16 -10.49
CA LYS A 32 16.66 -0.41 -9.21
C LYS A 32 17.02 0.68 -8.20
N LEU A 33 17.72 1.72 -8.62
CA LEU A 33 18.08 2.83 -7.75
C LEU A 33 16.84 3.57 -7.24
N ARG A 34 15.85 3.81 -8.10
CA ARG A 34 14.57 4.40 -7.70
C ARG A 34 13.82 3.49 -6.74
N ASP A 35 13.72 2.20 -7.06
CA ASP A 35 13.04 1.20 -6.22
C ASP A 35 13.70 1.08 -4.83
N ASP A 36 15.02 1.26 -4.76
CA ASP A 36 15.78 1.26 -3.50
C ASP A 36 15.67 2.58 -2.71
N THR A 37 15.28 3.69 -3.34
CA THR A 37 15.32 5.03 -2.72
C THR A 37 13.95 5.66 -2.49
N THR A 38 12.91 5.29 -3.23
CA THR A 38 11.60 5.98 -3.17
C THR A 38 10.43 5.03 -2.98
N GLY A 39 9.37 5.51 -2.33
CA GLY A 39 8.08 4.86 -2.22
C GLY A 39 8.14 3.43 -1.66
N ALA A 40 7.22 2.57 -2.11
CA ALA A 40 7.18 1.16 -1.77
C ALA A 40 8.07 0.28 -2.69
N GLY A 41 9.02 0.89 -3.42
CA GLY A 41 9.98 0.19 -4.25
C GLY A 41 9.34 -0.64 -5.36
N PRO A 42 9.77 -1.92 -5.54
CA PRO A 42 9.20 -2.79 -6.57
C PRO A 42 7.69 -3.00 -6.44
N LEU A 43 7.13 -2.80 -5.23
CA LEU A 43 5.68 -2.97 -4.97
C LEU A 43 4.85 -1.83 -5.58
N GLU A 44 5.46 -0.72 -5.99
CA GLU A 44 4.75 0.38 -6.67
C GLU A 44 4.06 -0.05 -7.96
N ALA A 45 4.65 -1.01 -8.69
CA ALA A 45 4.05 -1.56 -9.90
C ALA A 45 2.72 -2.29 -9.62
N ILE A 46 2.61 -2.96 -8.46
CA ILE A 46 1.39 -3.62 -8.01
C ILE A 46 0.40 -2.57 -7.46
N LEU A 47 0.89 -1.60 -6.67
CA LEU A 47 0.08 -0.53 -6.09
C LEU A 47 -0.51 0.44 -7.13
N ALA A 48 -0.02 0.41 -8.37
CA ALA A 48 -0.60 1.18 -9.49
C ALA A 48 -1.99 0.67 -9.91
N ASP A 49 -2.31 -0.60 -9.64
CA ASP A 49 -3.64 -1.15 -9.89
C ASP A 49 -4.62 -0.67 -8.79
N PRO A 50 -5.66 0.09 -9.17
CA PRO A 50 -6.63 0.58 -8.20
C PRO A 50 -7.49 -0.52 -7.56
N ALA A 51 -7.48 -1.75 -8.06
CA ALA A 51 -8.18 -2.88 -7.44
C ALA A 51 -7.44 -3.43 -6.22
N VAL A 52 -6.14 -3.23 -6.10
CA VAL A 52 -5.31 -3.76 -5.02
C VAL A 52 -5.73 -3.22 -3.66
N THR A 53 -6.01 -4.11 -2.73
CA THR A 53 -6.36 -3.80 -1.33
C THR A 53 -5.24 -4.13 -0.37
N ASP A 54 -4.55 -5.24 -0.60
CA ASP A 54 -3.49 -5.71 0.28
C ASP A 54 -2.32 -6.29 -0.54
N ILE A 55 -1.10 -6.12 -0.04
CA ILE A 55 0.10 -6.79 -0.55
C ILE A 55 0.81 -7.45 0.62
N CYS A 56 1.20 -8.72 0.46
CA CYS A 56 1.97 -9.46 1.45
C CYS A 56 3.25 -9.98 0.81
N VAL A 57 4.40 -9.64 1.41
CA VAL A 57 5.71 -10.21 1.09
C VAL A 57 6.08 -11.15 2.25
N ASN A 58 6.12 -12.45 1.99
CA ASN A 58 6.47 -13.46 2.99
C ASN A 58 7.91 -13.94 2.86
N ALA A 59 8.47 -13.86 1.64
CA ALA A 59 9.86 -14.16 1.30
C ALA A 59 10.22 -13.42 0.01
N PRO A 60 11.49 -13.35 -0.40
CA PRO A 60 11.90 -12.67 -1.63
C PRO A 60 11.18 -13.13 -2.89
N ASN A 61 10.80 -14.38 -2.95
CA ASN A 61 10.08 -14.99 -4.07
C ASN A 61 8.60 -15.28 -3.76
N GLU A 62 8.07 -14.77 -2.65
CA GLU A 62 6.70 -15.00 -2.19
C GLU A 62 5.99 -13.68 -1.93
N VAL A 63 5.54 -13.06 -3.02
CA VAL A 63 4.76 -11.81 -3.01
C VAL A 63 3.33 -12.13 -3.43
N TYR A 64 2.38 -11.75 -2.60
CA TYR A 64 0.96 -11.94 -2.81
C TYR A 64 0.23 -10.61 -2.87
N VAL A 65 -0.85 -10.57 -3.63
CA VAL A 65 -1.74 -9.42 -3.77
C VAL A 65 -3.18 -9.84 -3.54
N ASP A 66 -3.96 -8.99 -2.91
CA ASP A 66 -5.42 -9.12 -2.82
C ASP A 66 -6.07 -7.96 -3.57
N THR A 67 -7.02 -8.29 -4.45
CA THR A 67 -7.87 -7.33 -5.18
C THR A 67 -9.34 -7.42 -4.73
N GLY A 68 -9.58 -7.98 -3.53
CA GLY A 68 -10.92 -8.22 -2.99
C GLY A 68 -11.48 -9.61 -3.30
N GLN A 69 -10.70 -10.47 -3.95
CA GLN A 69 -11.06 -11.86 -4.29
C GLN A 69 -10.27 -12.89 -3.46
N GLY A 70 -9.38 -12.43 -2.59
CA GLY A 70 -8.43 -13.23 -1.83
C GLY A 70 -7.00 -13.08 -2.32
N LEU A 71 -6.05 -13.61 -1.56
CA LEU A 71 -4.62 -13.50 -1.85
C LEU A 71 -4.21 -14.38 -3.03
N GLU A 72 -3.64 -13.75 -4.06
CA GLU A 72 -3.07 -14.41 -5.23
C GLU A 72 -1.56 -14.15 -5.29
N ARG A 73 -0.78 -15.16 -5.69
CA ARG A 73 0.66 -15.03 -5.85
C ARG A 73 1.00 -14.23 -7.10
N THR A 74 1.89 -13.25 -6.97
CA THR A 74 2.38 -12.46 -8.11
C THR A 74 3.63 -13.08 -8.74
N SER A 75 4.02 -12.58 -9.91
CA SER A 75 5.32 -12.90 -10.53
C SER A 75 6.46 -12.01 -10.02
N LEU A 76 6.17 -11.00 -9.21
CA LEU A 76 7.18 -10.11 -8.65
C LEU A 76 8.07 -10.88 -7.67
N THR A 77 9.37 -10.66 -7.77
CA THR A 77 10.38 -11.22 -6.87
C THR A 77 11.38 -10.15 -6.46
N PHE A 78 11.95 -10.31 -5.27
CA PHE A 78 13.09 -9.51 -4.79
C PHE A 78 14.38 -10.28 -5.04
N ASP A 79 15.47 -9.57 -5.29
CA ASP A 79 16.79 -10.17 -5.56
C ASP A 79 17.32 -10.98 -4.34
N SER A 80 16.95 -10.58 -3.12
CA SER A 80 17.42 -11.22 -1.88
C SER A 80 16.58 -10.83 -0.67
N GLU A 81 16.76 -11.59 0.43
CA GLU A 81 16.25 -11.23 1.76
C GLU A 81 16.72 -9.83 2.20
N ALA A 82 17.97 -9.49 1.93
CA ALA A 82 18.52 -8.17 2.24
C ALA A 82 17.77 -7.04 1.51
N SER A 83 17.25 -7.29 0.30
CA SER A 83 16.44 -6.32 -0.44
C SER A 83 15.06 -6.10 0.20
N VAL A 84 14.41 -7.18 0.64
CA VAL A 84 13.14 -7.10 1.39
C VAL A 84 13.35 -6.33 2.70
N ARG A 85 14.41 -6.67 3.45
CA ARG A 85 14.75 -6.01 4.71
C ARG A 85 15.03 -4.51 4.52
N ARG A 86 15.79 -4.14 3.48
CA ARG A 86 16.04 -2.71 3.16
C ARG A 86 14.74 -1.96 2.89
N LEU A 87 13.83 -2.55 2.09
CA LEU A 87 12.53 -1.96 1.85
C LEU A 87 11.73 -1.80 3.15
N ALA A 88 11.64 -2.83 3.99
CA ALA A 88 10.94 -2.78 5.26
C ALA A 88 11.50 -1.68 6.19
N THR A 89 12.83 -1.60 6.32
CA THR A 89 13.50 -0.59 7.15
C THR A 89 13.24 0.83 6.62
N ARG A 90 13.30 1.03 5.30
CA ARG A 90 13.02 2.32 4.68
C ARG A 90 11.57 2.76 4.90
N LEU A 91 10.59 1.86 4.72
CA LEU A 91 9.19 2.14 5.01
C LEU A 91 8.95 2.45 6.49
N ALA A 92 9.65 1.78 7.41
CA ALA A 92 9.59 2.10 8.83
C ALA A 92 10.11 3.52 9.11
N VAL A 93 11.24 3.91 8.50
CA VAL A 93 11.81 5.26 8.63
C VAL A 93 10.83 6.32 8.09
N SER A 94 10.18 6.08 6.96
CA SER A 94 9.17 7.01 6.41
C SER A 94 7.95 7.16 7.32
N CYS A 95 7.67 6.18 8.18
CA CYS A 95 6.65 6.27 9.23
C CYS A 95 7.17 6.92 10.53
N GLY A 96 8.43 7.37 10.59
CA GLY A 96 9.07 7.83 11.81
C GLY A 96 9.28 6.73 12.85
N ARG A 97 9.40 5.47 12.40
CA ARG A 97 9.55 4.29 13.25
C ARG A 97 10.92 3.66 13.08
N ARG A 98 11.33 2.92 14.11
CA ARG A 98 12.54 2.10 14.11
C ARG A 98 12.18 0.66 13.74
N LEU A 99 13.01 0.02 12.91
CA LEU A 99 12.91 -1.40 12.56
C LEU A 99 14.33 -1.96 12.39
N ASP A 100 14.80 -2.71 13.37
CA ASP A 100 16.14 -3.32 13.42
C ASP A 100 16.13 -4.57 14.31
N ASP A 101 17.32 -5.14 14.56
CA ASP A 101 17.44 -6.37 15.35
C ASP A 101 16.99 -6.21 16.81
N ALA A 102 17.05 -5.00 17.36
CA ALA A 102 16.57 -4.71 18.72
C ALA A 102 15.05 -4.46 18.76
N GLN A 103 14.47 -4.03 17.65
CA GLN A 103 13.02 -3.85 17.46
C GLN A 103 12.62 -4.47 16.12
N PRO A 104 12.43 -5.80 16.07
CA PRO A 104 12.26 -6.53 14.82
C PRO A 104 10.85 -6.46 14.21
N PHE A 105 9.96 -5.64 14.72
CA PHE A 105 8.62 -5.43 14.19
C PHE A 105 8.24 -3.94 14.20
N CYS A 106 7.44 -3.56 13.22
CA CYS A 106 6.95 -2.20 13.04
C CYS A 106 5.52 -2.20 12.50
N ASP A 107 4.70 -1.28 13.00
CA ASP A 107 3.38 -0.94 12.46
C ASP A 107 3.32 0.58 12.27
N GLY A 108 2.83 1.04 11.11
CA GLY A 108 2.79 2.46 10.78
C GLY A 108 1.92 2.76 9.57
N HIS A 109 1.97 4.00 9.14
CA HIS A 109 1.27 4.47 7.95
C HIS A 109 2.26 5.18 7.02
N VAL A 110 2.25 4.79 5.76
CA VAL A 110 3.04 5.39 4.69
C VAL A 110 2.11 6.16 3.78
N THR A 111 2.42 7.43 3.53
CA THR A 111 1.72 8.22 2.51
C THR A 111 2.52 8.16 1.22
N ARG A 112 1.88 7.73 0.13
CA ARG A 112 2.46 7.73 -1.22
C ARG A 112 2.41 9.13 -1.82
N ASP A 113 3.19 9.35 -2.90
CA ASP A 113 3.25 10.61 -3.63
C ASP A 113 1.88 11.04 -4.22
N ASP A 114 1.02 10.06 -4.53
CA ASP A 114 -0.35 10.28 -5.01
C ASP A 114 -1.36 10.58 -3.89
N GLY A 115 -0.89 10.68 -2.63
CA GLY A 115 -1.73 10.91 -1.45
C GLY A 115 -2.39 9.65 -0.89
N THR A 116 -2.21 8.49 -1.53
CA THR A 116 -2.73 7.22 -1.02
C THR A 116 -2.06 6.86 0.30
N LEU A 117 -2.86 6.55 1.31
CA LEU A 117 -2.37 6.11 2.61
C LEU A 117 -2.28 4.58 2.63
N LEU A 118 -1.13 4.06 3.00
CA LEU A 118 -0.90 2.62 3.21
C LEU A 118 -0.73 2.36 4.70
N ARG A 119 -1.43 1.36 5.24
CA ARG A 119 -1.04 0.77 6.52
C ARG A 119 0.10 -0.20 6.25
N PHE A 120 1.20 0.00 6.94
CA PHE A 120 2.42 -0.78 6.83
C PHE A 120 2.63 -1.59 8.11
N HIS A 121 2.91 -2.88 7.94
CA HIS A 121 3.37 -3.76 9.01
C HIS A 121 4.55 -4.58 8.51
N ALA A 122 5.60 -4.71 9.32
CA ALA A 122 6.75 -5.55 8.99
C ALA A 122 7.29 -6.29 10.20
N VAL A 123 7.85 -7.47 9.92
CA VAL A 123 8.55 -8.30 10.91
C VAL A 123 9.85 -8.81 10.28
N LEU A 124 10.99 -8.57 10.97
CA LEU A 124 12.31 -9.02 10.52
C LEU A 124 12.60 -10.46 10.94
N ALA A 125 13.50 -11.12 10.19
CA ALA A 125 14.17 -12.32 10.65
C ALA A 125 15.06 -11.99 11.89
N PRO A 126 15.26 -12.91 12.85
CA PRO A 126 14.75 -14.30 12.90
C PRO A 126 13.33 -14.43 13.48
N THR A 127 12.68 -13.33 13.89
CA THR A 127 11.31 -13.36 14.43
C THR A 127 10.33 -13.90 13.38
N ALA A 128 10.45 -13.46 12.14
CA ALA A 128 9.83 -14.08 10.98
C ALA A 128 10.75 -15.19 10.46
N GLN A 129 10.32 -16.45 10.58
CA GLN A 129 11.18 -17.64 10.30
C GLN A 129 11.56 -17.77 8.82
N ALA A 130 10.68 -17.39 7.89
CA ALA A 130 10.91 -17.50 6.44
C ALA A 130 11.72 -16.32 5.86
N GLY A 131 12.05 -15.32 6.66
CA GLY A 131 12.69 -14.07 6.23
C GLY A 131 11.85 -12.87 6.64
N THR A 132 12.26 -11.67 6.21
CA THR A 132 11.50 -10.44 6.48
C THR A 132 10.13 -10.49 5.81
N CYS A 133 9.09 -10.28 6.61
CA CYS A 133 7.71 -10.16 6.13
C CYS A 133 7.29 -8.70 6.06
N ILE A 134 6.56 -8.32 5.01
CA ILE A 134 5.95 -7.01 4.85
C ILE A 134 4.46 -7.20 4.52
N SER A 135 3.60 -6.46 5.18
CA SER A 135 2.19 -6.33 4.81
C SER A 135 1.86 -4.86 4.56
N LEU A 136 1.30 -4.57 3.41
CA LEU A 136 0.77 -3.27 3.03
C LEU A 136 -0.73 -3.39 2.81
N ARG A 137 -1.53 -2.55 3.47
CA ARG A 137 -2.95 -2.41 3.19
C ARG A 137 -3.23 -1.01 2.67
N VAL A 138 -3.88 -0.93 1.52
CA VAL A 138 -4.31 0.34 0.93
C VAL A 138 -5.51 0.86 1.72
N LEU A 139 -5.31 2.00 2.39
CA LEU A 139 -6.37 2.67 3.13
C LEU A 139 -7.07 3.64 2.18
N ARG A 140 -8.20 3.20 1.63
CA ARG A 140 -9.05 4.08 0.82
C ARG A 140 -10.00 4.83 1.72
N THR A 141 -10.05 6.14 1.55
CA THR A 141 -11.16 6.91 2.13
C THR A 141 -12.44 6.38 1.49
N ALA A 142 -13.35 5.88 2.30
CA ALA A 142 -14.66 5.48 1.81
C ALA A 142 -15.37 6.75 1.32
N SER A 143 -15.27 7.01 0.01
CA SER A 143 -15.94 8.14 -0.66
C SER A 143 -17.28 7.70 -1.28
N ALA A 144 -17.76 6.50 -0.96
CA ALA A 144 -19.03 6.03 -1.45
C ALA A 144 -20.16 6.90 -0.88
N THR A 145 -20.97 7.45 -1.75
CA THR A 145 -22.22 8.13 -1.41
C THR A 145 -23.33 7.11 -1.17
N LEU A 146 -24.46 7.52 -0.62
CA LEU A 146 -25.64 6.65 -0.53
C LEU A 146 -26.11 6.21 -1.92
N ASP A 147 -26.02 7.09 -2.92
CA ASP A 147 -26.35 6.74 -4.30
C ASP A 147 -25.43 5.66 -4.89
N ASP A 148 -24.13 5.71 -4.57
CA ASP A 148 -23.19 4.65 -4.96
C ASP A 148 -23.55 3.30 -4.31
N LEU A 149 -24.03 3.32 -3.05
CA LEU A 149 -24.45 2.12 -2.35
C LEU A 149 -25.73 1.53 -2.96
N VAL A 150 -26.65 2.37 -3.41
CA VAL A 150 -27.85 1.94 -4.16
C VAL A 150 -27.44 1.36 -5.52
N ALA A 151 -26.61 2.06 -6.27
CA ALA A 151 -26.14 1.60 -7.59
C ALA A 151 -25.43 0.22 -7.53
N ARG A 152 -24.72 -0.06 -6.42
CA ARG A 152 -24.06 -1.36 -6.16
C ARG A 152 -24.99 -2.41 -5.56
N GLY A 153 -26.27 -2.10 -5.32
CA GLY A 153 -27.24 -3.02 -4.73
C GLY A 153 -27.05 -3.30 -3.23
N ALA A 154 -26.22 -2.50 -2.55
CA ALA A 154 -26.01 -2.61 -1.10
C ALA A 154 -27.19 -2.04 -0.28
N LEU A 155 -27.93 -1.11 -0.87
CA LEU A 155 -29.18 -0.55 -0.37
C LEU A 155 -30.18 -0.50 -1.52
N ASP A 156 -31.48 -0.60 -1.19
CA ASP A 156 -32.54 -0.17 -2.10
C ASP A 156 -32.93 1.29 -1.86
N ASP A 157 -33.70 1.87 -2.77
CA ASP A 157 -34.14 3.27 -2.72
C ASP A 157 -34.92 3.59 -1.45
N GLU A 158 -35.78 2.66 -0.99
CA GLU A 158 -36.59 2.84 0.23
C GLU A 158 -35.71 2.95 1.47
N ARG A 159 -34.72 2.04 1.61
CA ARG A 159 -33.75 2.09 2.71
C ARG A 159 -32.84 3.30 2.64
N ALA A 160 -32.41 3.70 1.44
CA ALA A 160 -31.63 4.91 1.25
C ALA A 160 -32.41 6.16 1.69
N ALA A 161 -33.70 6.28 1.31
CA ALA A 161 -34.57 7.38 1.74
C ALA A 161 -34.78 7.37 3.28
N LEU A 162 -34.93 6.19 3.88
CA LEU A 162 -35.07 6.06 5.34
C LEU A 162 -33.83 6.57 6.07
N VAL A 163 -32.62 6.13 5.67
CA VAL A 163 -31.37 6.53 6.33
C VAL A 163 -31.06 8.02 6.11
N ARG A 164 -31.35 8.59 4.92
CA ARG A 164 -31.31 10.05 4.69
C ARG A 164 -32.23 10.78 5.66
N GLY A 165 -33.44 10.28 5.87
CA GLY A 165 -34.39 10.86 6.82
C GLY A 165 -33.90 10.81 8.28
N ILE A 166 -33.16 9.79 8.67
CA ILE A 166 -32.53 9.67 9.99
C ILE A 166 -31.46 10.76 10.17
N VAL A 167 -30.57 10.93 9.18
CA VAL A 167 -29.51 11.94 9.20
C VAL A 167 -30.10 13.36 9.20
N ALA A 168 -31.03 13.66 8.28
CA ALA A 168 -31.69 14.97 8.18
C ALA A 168 -32.40 15.38 9.49
N LYS A 169 -33.01 14.42 10.17
CA LYS A 169 -33.68 14.63 11.48
C LYS A 169 -32.73 14.58 12.68
N ARG A 170 -31.41 14.46 12.42
CA ARG A 170 -30.35 14.37 13.46
C ARG A 170 -30.67 13.34 14.56
N LYS A 171 -31.19 12.18 14.16
CA LYS A 171 -31.50 11.10 15.10
C LYS A 171 -30.23 10.34 15.47
N ALA A 172 -30.13 9.93 16.73
CA ALA A 172 -29.09 8.99 17.15
C ALA A 172 -29.36 7.61 16.53
N PHE A 173 -28.32 6.99 15.97
CA PHE A 173 -28.41 5.65 15.38
C PHE A 173 -27.15 4.85 15.65
N VAL A 174 -27.23 3.55 15.50
CA VAL A 174 -26.10 2.63 15.62
C VAL A 174 -26.07 1.74 14.39
N VAL A 175 -24.88 1.61 13.77
CA VAL A 175 -24.64 0.68 12.66
C VAL A 175 -24.00 -0.58 13.21
N VAL A 176 -24.65 -1.73 13.05
CA VAL A 176 -24.20 -3.03 13.54
C VAL A 176 -24.03 -4.02 12.40
N GLY A 177 -23.13 -4.98 12.58
CA GLY A 177 -22.87 -6.03 11.60
C GLY A 177 -21.52 -6.71 11.83
N GLY A 178 -21.27 -7.83 11.16
CA GLY A 178 -20.00 -8.57 11.20
C GLY A 178 -18.82 -7.82 10.59
N THR A 179 -17.61 -8.35 10.72
CA THR A 179 -16.43 -7.84 10.03
C THR A 179 -16.62 -7.96 8.51
N GLY A 180 -16.24 -6.94 7.74
CA GLY A 180 -16.40 -6.92 6.28
C GLY A 180 -17.82 -6.62 5.77
N SER A 181 -18.83 -6.41 6.65
CA SER A 181 -20.23 -6.17 6.23
C SER A 181 -20.52 -4.75 5.72
N GLY A 182 -19.51 -3.91 5.54
CA GLY A 182 -19.68 -2.55 5.01
C GLY A 182 -20.11 -1.49 6.01
N LYS A 183 -20.08 -1.76 7.34
CA LYS A 183 -20.47 -0.79 8.40
C LYS A 183 -19.82 0.58 8.24
N THR A 184 -18.49 0.59 8.09
CA THR A 184 -17.71 1.83 7.96
C THR A 184 -18.04 2.55 6.67
N THR A 185 -18.25 1.81 5.59
CA THR A 185 -18.65 2.36 4.28
C THR A 185 -20.00 3.04 4.35
N LEU A 186 -21.00 2.36 4.97
CA LEU A 186 -22.31 2.96 5.19
C LEU A 186 -22.22 4.19 6.10
N LEU A 187 -21.47 4.10 7.21
CA LEU A 187 -21.31 5.23 8.11
C LEU A 187 -20.66 6.43 7.42
N SER A 188 -19.62 6.21 6.61
CA SER A 188 -18.97 7.27 5.83
C SER A 188 -19.94 7.90 4.83
N ALA A 189 -20.76 7.10 4.14
CA ALA A 189 -21.78 7.61 3.23
C ALA A 189 -22.85 8.45 3.95
N LEU A 190 -23.25 8.05 5.17
CA LEU A 190 -24.19 8.82 6.00
C LEU A 190 -23.61 10.14 6.54
N LEU A 191 -22.30 10.18 6.78
CA LEU A 191 -21.62 11.39 7.26
C LEU A 191 -21.33 12.39 6.12
N ALA A 192 -21.43 11.95 4.87
CA ALA A 192 -21.26 12.79 3.69
C ALA A 192 -22.57 13.47 3.24
N GLU A 193 -23.74 13.06 3.75
CA GLU A 193 -25.06 13.68 3.51
C GLU A 193 -25.22 14.96 4.37
#